data_66d500e050f255d6e8474490558caa47
#
_entry.id   66d500e050f255d6e8474490558caa47
#
_cell.length_a   1.000
_cell.length_b   1.000
_cell.length_c   1.000
_cell.angle_alpha   90.00
_cell.angle_beta   90.00
_cell.angle_gamma   90.00
#
_symmetry.space_group_name_H-M   'P 1'
#
loop_
_entity.id
_entity.type
_entity.pdbx_description
1 polymer ?
#
loop_
_entity_poly.entity_id
_entity_poly.type
_entity_poly.pdbx_seq_one_letter_code
_entity_poly.pdbx_strand_id
1 'polypeptide(L)'
;MSTTRSCDVESNDLVVLEERGYWTDPNNKKVWFADGQLQPRVVDTGITFPNGVIASPDQSLLYVADTRGQFVWSFQIQPDGSLAHKQRYFHLHLPDGETDSGADGMAVDTQGRLYVTTRLGLQICDQAGRVNSIIPKPQKAWLSNVCFGGSNLDELFITCGDKVYKRKTKAKGVLAFQPPIKPPAPRL
;
A
#
# COMPACT_ATOMS: atom_id res chain seq x y z
N MET A 1 -8.27 -8.37 -39.88
CA MET A 1 -7.34 -7.41 -39.27
C MET A 1 -7.73 -7.26 -37.81
N SER A 2 -6.96 -7.87 -36.93
CA SER A 2 -7.17 -7.77 -35.47
C SER A 2 -6.58 -6.45 -35.01
N THR A 3 -7.42 -5.49 -34.65
CA THR A 3 -6.99 -4.29 -33.97
C THR A 3 -6.66 -4.67 -32.52
N THR A 4 -5.40 -4.88 -32.22
CA THR A 4 -4.90 -4.84 -30.84
C THR A 4 -5.18 -3.44 -30.33
N ARG A 5 -6.24 -3.28 -29.51
CA ARG A 5 -6.37 -2.09 -28.68
C ARG A 5 -5.20 -2.13 -27.70
N SER A 6 -4.26 -1.21 -27.85
CA SER A 6 -3.32 -0.91 -26.79
C SER A 6 -4.17 -0.44 -25.59
N CYS A 7 -4.16 -1.21 -24.54
CA CYS A 7 -4.73 -0.75 -23.28
C CYS A 7 -3.70 0.21 -22.71
N ASP A 8 -3.94 1.53 -22.79
CA ASP A 8 -3.11 2.56 -22.17
C ASP A 8 -3.32 2.51 -20.64
N VAL A 9 -3.02 1.35 -20.04
CA VAL A 9 -3.05 1.13 -18.61
C VAL A 9 -1.61 1.29 -18.11
N GLU A 10 -1.32 2.46 -17.58
CA GLU A 10 -0.10 2.66 -16.83
C GLU A 10 -0.29 2.06 -15.43
N SER A 11 0.69 1.32 -14.95
CA SER A 11 0.69 0.75 -13.59
C SER A 11 1.90 1.26 -12.82
N ASN A 12 1.70 1.60 -11.55
CA ASN A 12 2.77 1.95 -10.63
C ASN A 12 2.99 0.83 -9.62
N ASP A 13 2.01 0.54 -8.78
CA ASP A 13 2.07 -0.51 -7.78
C ASP A 13 0.92 -1.50 -7.93
N LEU A 14 1.13 -2.73 -7.49
CA LEU A 14 0.22 -3.86 -7.70
C LEU A 14 0.14 -4.73 -6.44
N VAL A 15 -1.09 -5.10 -6.05
CA VAL A 15 -1.34 -6.18 -5.09
C VAL A 15 -2.15 -7.30 -5.74
N VAL A 16 -1.69 -8.54 -5.54
CA VAL A 16 -2.37 -9.75 -6.04
C VAL A 16 -2.97 -10.50 -4.85
N LEU A 17 -4.25 -10.84 -4.94
CA LEU A 17 -5.04 -11.62 -3.97
C LEU A 17 -5.59 -12.85 -4.70
N GLU A 18 -4.99 -14.02 -4.48
CA GLU A 18 -5.35 -15.25 -5.22
C GLU A 18 -5.45 -15.03 -6.73
N GLU A 19 -6.68 -15.02 -7.28
CA GLU A 19 -6.95 -14.88 -8.73
C GLU A 19 -7.34 -13.48 -9.17
N ARG A 20 -7.15 -12.47 -8.31
CA ARG A 20 -7.53 -11.07 -8.58
C ARG A 20 -6.43 -10.11 -8.16
N GLY A 21 -6.40 -8.95 -8.80
CA GLY A 21 -5.41 -7.92 -8.49
C GLY A 21 -5.97 -6.51 -8.55
N TYR A 22 -5.33 -5.63 -7.77
CA TYR A 22 -5.58 -4.20 -7.80
C TYR A 22 -4.27 -3.49 -8.11
N TRP A 23 -4.32 -2.45 -8.93
CA TRP A 23 -3.15 -1.63 -9.19
C TRP A 23 -3.51 -0.15 -9.30
N THR A 24 -2.49 0.68 -9.10
CA THR A 24 -2.59 2.12 -9.15
C THR A 24 -2.04 2.68 -10.45
N ASP A 25 -2.68 3.74 -10.93
CA ASP A 25 -2.32 4.52 -12.10
C ASP A 25 -2.29 6.01 -11.70
N PRO A 26 -1.14 6.51 -11.26
CA PRO A 26 -1.01 7.87 -10.75
C PRO A 26 -1.29 8.94 -11.80
N ASN A 27 -0.88 8.71 -13.04
CA ASN A 27 -1.02 9.69 -14.11
C ASN A 27 -2.49 9.93 -14.48
N ASN A 28 -3.30 8.88 -14.46
CA ASN A 28 -4.73 8.95 -14.71
C ASN A 28 -5.57 9.05 -13.42
N LYS A 29 -4.94 9.05 -12.23
CA LYS A 29 -5.59 9.13 -10.92
C LYS A 29 -6.62 8.03 -10.70
N LYS A 30 -6.27 6.80 -11.08
CA LYS A 30 -7.18 5.64 -11.06
C LYS A 30 -6.65 4.52 -10.19
N VAL A 31 -7.58 3.75 -9.63
CA VAL A 31 -7.33 2.42 -9.09
C VAL A 31 -8.07 1.42 -9.98
N TRP A 32 -7.36 0.41 -10.42
CA TRP A 32 -7.84 -0.61 -11.32
C TRP A 32 -8.00 -1.95 -10.59
N PHE A 33 -8.83 -2.78 -11.14
CA PHE A 33 -9.07 -4.17 -10.73
C PHE A 33 -9.12 -5.09 -11.94
N ALA A 34 -8.60 -6.31 -11.80
CA ALA A 34 -8.87 -7.43 -12.67
C ALA A 34 -9.02 -8.72 -11.86
N ASP A 35 -9.88 -9.61 -12.32
CA ASP A 35 -10.01 -10.98 -11.84
C ASP A 35 -9.26 -11.95 -12.76
N GLY A 36 -9.40 -13.25 -12.52
CA GLY A 36 -8.76 -14.30 -13.31
C GLY A 36 -9.14 -14.32 -14.79
N GLN A 37 -10.19 -13.57 -15.20
CA GLN A 37 -10.56 -13.38 -16.60
C GLN A 37 -9.82 -12.23 -17.27
N LEU A 38 -8.98 -11.50 -16.49
CA LEU A 38 -8.12 -10.41 -16.95
C LEU A 38 -8.87 -9.29 -17.70
N GLN A 39 -10.10 -9.01 -17.31
CA GLN A 39 -10.85 -7.85 -17.80
C GLN A 39 -10.65 -6.66 -16.86
N PRO A 40 -9.73 -5.74 -17.18
CA PRO A 40 -9.44 -4.61 -16.30
C PRO A 40 -10.62 -3.64 -16.25
N ARG A 41 -10.95 -3.19 -15.04
CA ARG A 41 -11.93 -2.13 -14.82
C ARG A 41 -11.46 -1.13 -13.78
N VAL A 42 -11.84 0.13 -13.93
CA VAL A 42 -11.60 1.16 -12.92
C VAL A 42 -12.54 0.94 -11.74
N VAL A 43 -11.99 0.88 -10.52
CA VAL A 43 -12.76 0.69 -9.28
C VAL A 43 -12.73 1.90 -8.35
N ASP A 44 -11.79 2.84 -8.54
CA ASP A 44 -11.80 4.14 -7.88
C ASP A 44 -11.11 5.22 -8.72
N THR A 45 -11.51 6.47 -8.47
CA THR A 45 -10.91 7.69 -9.00
C THR A 45 -10.87 8.77 -7.92
N GLY A 46 -10.07 9.83 -8.15
CA GLY A 46 -10.11 11.04 -7.32
C GLY A 46 -9.13 11.04 -6.14
N ILE A 47 -8.24 10.04 -6.01
CA ILE A 47 -7.01 10.17 -5.23
C ILE A 47 -6.05 11.05 -6.01
N THR A 48 -5.36 11.98 -5.36
CA THR A 48 -4.55 12.99 -6.04
C THR A 48 -3.38 12.40 -6.80
N PHE A 49 -2.69 11.43 -6.18
CA PHE A 49 -1.61 10.67 -6.79
C PHE A 49 -1.58 9.26 -6.16
N PRO A 50 -2.47 8.34 -6.61
CA PRO A 50 -2.52 6.99 -6.07
C PRO A 50 -1.22 6.25 -6.40
N ASN A 51 -0.49 5.80 -5.37
CA ASN A 51 0.81 5.15 -5.50
C ASN A 51 0.76 3.76 -4.87
N GLY A 52 1.38 3.52 -3.73
CA GLY A 52 1.36 2.22 -3.09
C GLY A 52 -0.05 1.65 -2.92
N VAL A 53 -0.23 0.35 -3.17
CA VAL A 53 -1.48 -0.37 -2.96
C VAL A 53 -1.23 -1.70 -2.26
N ILE A 54 -2.00 -1.97 -1.19
CA ILE A 54 -1.90 -3.22 -0.44
C ILE A 54 -3.23 -3.58 0.21
N ALA A 55 -3.47 -4.86 0.45
CA ALA A 55 -4.64 -5.31 1.21
C ALA A 55 -4.34 -5.49 2.70
N SER A 56 -5.38 -5.36 3.54
CA SER A 56 -5.31 -5.81 4.93
C SER A 56 -5.00 -7.31 5.01
N PRO A 57 -4.45 -7.81 6.14
CA PRO A 57 -4.11 -9.23 6.25
C PRO A 57 -5.29 -10.20 6.06
N ASP A 58 -6.50 -9.76 6.39
CA ASP A 58 -7.74 -10.53 6.18
C ASP A 58 -8.38 -10.29 4.81
N GLN A 59 -7.74 -9.48 3.96
CA GLN A 59 -8.17 -9.13 2.61
C GLN A 59 -9.57 -8.50 2.55
N SER A 60 -10.05 -7.94 3.65
CA SER A 60 -11.33 -7.23 3.70
C SER A 60 -11.23 -5.77 3.28
N LEU A 61 -10.05 -5.17 3.42
CA LEU A 61 -9.77 -3.77 3.08
C LEU A 61 -8.64 -3.66 2.06
N LEU A 62 -8.78 -2.69 1.16
CA LEU A 62 -7.71 -2.22 0.30
C LEU A 62 -7.21 -0.87 0.80
N TYR A 63 -5.90 -0.71 0.89
CA TYR A 63 -5.24 0.55 1.23
C TYR A 63 -4.54 1.12 0.01
N VAL A 64 -4.70 2.43 -0.22
CA VAL A 64 -4.05 3.15 -1.32
C VAL A 64 -3.38 4.41 -0.79
N ALA A 65 -2.08 4.52 -0.98
CA ALA A 65 -1.30 5.69 -0.62
C ALA A 65 -1.57 6.86 -1.57
N ASP A 66 -1.73 8.08 -1.04
CA ASP A 66 -1.74 9.30 -1.83
C ASP A 66 -0.42 10.03 -1.64
N THR A 67 0.49 9.96 -2.61
CA THR A 67 1.82 10.60 -2.52
C THR A 67 1.72 12.10 -2.35
N ARG A 68 0.73 12.74 -3.00
CA ARG A 68 0.50 14.19 -2.97
C ARG A 68 -0.55 14.62 -1.94
N GLY A 69 -0.85 13.70 -1.01
CA GLY A 69 -1.76 13.93 0.09
C GLY A 69 -1.14 13.56 1.44
N GLN A 70 -1.95 13.67 2.48
CA GLN A 70 -1.54 13.35 3.86
C GLN A 70 -2.03 11.97 4.31
N PHE A 71 -2.85 11.29 3.49
CA PHE A 71 -3.56 10.10 3.94
C PHE A 71 -3.19 8.87 3.13
N VAL A 72 -3.29 7.70 3.77
CA VAL A 72 -3.57 6.46 3.07
C VAL A 72 -5.08 6.24 3.13
N TRP A 73 -5.68 6.05 1.97
CA TRP A 73 -7.09 5.76 1.80
C TRP A 73 -7.40 4.30 2.11
N SER A 74 -8.55 4.02 2.68
CA SER A 74 -9.05 2.67 2.83
C SER A 74 -10.37 2.49 2.11
N PHE A 75 -10.58 1.27 1.61
CA PHE A 75 -11.78 0.83 0.91
C PHE A 75 -12.16 -0.53 1.43
N GLN A 76 -13.45 -0.83 1.51
CA GLN A 76 -13.93 -2.18 1.71
C GLN A 76 -13.95 -2.93 0.38
N ILE A 77 -13.29 -4.08 0.32
CA ILE A 77 -13.31 -4.96 -0.86
C ILE A 77 -14.63 -5.72 -0.89
N GLN A 78 -15.36 -5.60 -2.00
CA GLN A 78 -16.62 -6.32 -2.21
C GLN A 78 -16.36 -7.69 -2.87
N PRO A 79 -17.30 -8.64 -2.77
CA PRO A 79 -17.15 -9.97 -3.36
C PRO A 79 -16.87 -9.96 -4.87
N ASP A 80 -17.42 -8.97 -5.60
CA ASP A 80 -17.21 -8.79 -7.05
C ASP A 80 -15.92 -8.02 -7.38
N GLY A 81 -15.10 -7.67 -6.38
CA GLY A 81 -13.88 -6.89 -6.51
C GLY A 81 -14.10 -5.37 -6.62
N SER A 82 -15.33 -4.87 -6.58
CA SER A 82 -15.58 -3.44 -6.46
C SER A 82 -15.15 -2.91 -5.10
N LEU A 83 -14.94 -1.60 -5.01
CA LEU A 83 -14.52 -0.92 -3.78
C LEU A 83 -15.67 -0.07 -3.24
N ALA A 84 -15.93 -0.18 -1.94
CA ALA A 84 -16.95 0.60 -1.24
C ALA A 84 -16.35 1.34 -0.02
N HIS A 85 -17.11 2.26 0.55
CA HIS A 85 -16.77 2.95 1.79
C HIS A 85 -15.37 3.60 1.78
N LYS A 86 -15.04 4.30 0.68
CA LYS A 86 -13.81 5.10 0.56
C LYS A 86 -13.69 6.10 1.70
N GLN A 87 -12.55 6.07 2.42
CA GLN A 87 -12.30 7.03 3.48
C GLN A 87 -10.82 7.32 3.65
N ARG A 88 -10.50 8.53 4.12
CA ARG A 88 -9.17 8.92 4.61
C ARG A 88 -8.95 8.23 5.93
N TYR A 89 -8.11 7.20 5.96
CA TYR A 89 -8.03 6.34 7.14
C TYR A 89 -6.74 6.54 7.93
N PHE A 90 -5.56 6.34 7.33
CA PHE A 90 -4.30 6.54 8.01
C PHE A 90 -3.84 7.97 7.83
N HIS A 91 -3.73 8.70 8.92
CA HIS A 91 -3.30 10.09 8.94
C HIS A 91 -1.79 10.16 9.15
N LEU A 92 -1.04 10.36 8.07
CA LEU A 92 0.42 10.37 8.10
C LEU A 92 0.96 11.71 8.63
N HIS A 93 2.10 11.64 9.33
CA HIS A 93 2.84 12.83 9.72
C HIS A 93 3.57 13.43 8.52
N LEU A 94 3.64 14.75 8.49
CA LEU A 94 4.33 15.52 7.46
C LEU A 94 5.60 16.15 8.03
N PRO A 95 6.64 16.38 7.20
CA PRO A 95 7.72 17.29 7.58
C PRO A 95 7.19 18.72 7.75
N ASP A 96 7.84 19.51 8.58
CA ASP A 96 7.48 20.92 8.78
C ASP A 96 7.52 21.68 7.44
N GLY A 97 6.45 22.41 7.15
CA GLY A 97 6.29 23.20 5.93
C GLY A 97 5.87 22.42 4.68
N GLU A 98 5.78 21.10 4.74
CA GLU A 98 5.30 20.26 3.64
C GLU A 98 3.77 20.10 3.68
N THR A 99 3.17 19.90 2.51
CA THR A 99 1.71 19.71 2.36
C THR A 99 1.34 18.28 1.97
N ASP A 100 2.34 17.44 1.67
CA ASP A 100 2.16 16.03 1.34
C ASP A 100 3.13 15.13 2.09
N SER A 101 2.74 13.89 2.31
CA SER A 101 3.53 12.89 3.03
C SER A 101 4.62 12.26 2.18
N GLY A 102 4.51 12.34 0.86
CA GLY A 102 5.31 11.56 -0.06
C GLY A 102 5.12 10.06 0.13
N ALA A 103 3.90 9.64 0.53
CA ALA A 103 3.59 8.22 0.73
C ALA A 103 3.77 7.44 -0.57
N ASP A 104 4.52 6.33 -0.49
CA ASP A 104 4.87 5.50 -1.64
C ASP A 104 4.58 4.03 -1.32
N GLY A 105 5.52 3.12 -1.42
CA GLY A 105 5.31 1.71 -1.17
C GLY A 105 4.91 1.37 0.27
N MET A 106 4.17 0.27 0.42
CA MET A 106 3.59 -0.15 1.69
C MET A 106 3.76 -1.65 1.96
N ALA A 107 3.73 -2.01 3.24
CA ALA A 107 3.67 -3.40 3.70
C ALA A 107 2.74 -3.53 4.90
N VAL A 108 2.21 -4.73 5.16
CA VAL A 108 1.39 -5.03 6.33
C VAL A 108 2.00 -6.19 7.12
N ASP A 109 1.74 -6.22 8.42
CA ASP A 109 2.15 -7.32 9.29
C ASP A 109 0.96 -8.13 9.83
N THR A 110 1.24 -9.25 10.45
CA THR A 110 0.22 -10.16 11.03
C THR A 110 -0.62 -9.53 12.14
N GLN A 111 -0.19 -8.38 12.68
CA GLN A 111 -0.94 -7.61 13.67
C GLN A 111 -1.84 -6.55 13.01
N GLY A 112 -1.90 -6.50 11.68
CA GLY A 112 -2.67 -5.51 10.93
C GLY A 112 -2.08 -4.10 10.97
N ARG A 113 -0.79 -3.95 11.31
CA ARG A 113 -0.11 -2.67 11.22
C ARG A 113 0.32 -2.39 9.79
N LEU A 114 0.13 -1.15 9.35
CA LEU A 114 0.55 -0.67 8.04
C LEU A 114 1.90 0.03 8.15
N TYR A 115 2.82 -0.31 7.28
CA TYR A 115 4.14 0.28 7.11
C TYR A 115 4.13 1.09 5.82
N VAL A 116 4.39 2.40 5.91
CA VAL A 116 4.30 3.33 4.76
C VAL A 116 5.62 4.06 4.62
N THR A 117 6.23 3.98 3.45
CA THR A 117 7.40 4.82 3.12
C THR A 117 6.94 6.25 2.88
N THR A 118 7.64 7.22 3.47
CA THR A 118 7.26 8.64 3.42
C THR A 118 8.47 9.57 3.39
N ARG A 119 8.23 10.88 3.24
CA ARG A 119 9.29 11.90 3.33
C ARG A 119 10.01 11.88 4.68
N LEU A 120 9.31 11.62 5.79
CA LEU A 120 9.91 11.54 7.14
C LEU A 120 10.71 10.25 7.39
N GLY A 121 10.39 9.19 6.65
CA GLY A 121 10.92 7.85 6.87
C GLY A 121 9.83 6.80 6.75
N LEU A 122 10.02 5.66 7.38
CA LEU A 122 9.03 4.60 7.43
C LEU A 122 8.07 4.86 8.59
N GLN A 123 6.82 5.20 8.29
CA GLN A 123 5.76 5.38 9.29
C GLN A 123 5.04 4.06 9.53
N ILE A 124 4.86 3.70 10.79
CA ILE A 124 4.17 2.47 11.20
C ILE A 124 2.87 2.86 11.87
N CYS A 125 1.76 2.47 11.25
CA CYS A 125 0.41 2.79 11.70
C CYS A 125 -0.26 1.57 12.34
N ASP A 126 -1.06 1.80 13.37
CA ASP A 126 -1.91 0.76 13.96
C ASP A 126 -3.21 0.56 13.17
N GLN A 127 -3.98 -0.46 13.56
CA GLN A 127 -5.27 -0.76 12.94
C GLN A 127 -6.33 0.35 13.11
N ALA A 128 -6.13 1.30 14.03
CA ALA A 128 -7.01 2.45 14.22
C ALA A 128 -6.62 3.66 13.34
N GLY A 129 -5.62 3.51 12.47
CA GLY A 129 -5.16 4.54 11.54
C GLY A 129 -4.15 5.53 12.12
N ARG A 130 -3.63 5.30 13.33
CA ARG A 130 -2.70 6.21 14.03
C ARG A 130 -1.25 5.82 13.75
N VAL A 131 -0.39 6.80 13.50
CA VAL A 131 1.06 6.59 13.43
C VAL A 131 1.62 6.38 14.84
N ASN A 132 2.16 5.21 15.12
CA ASN A 132 2.73 4.85 16.42
C ASN A 132 4.26 4.94 16.44
N SER A 133 4.90 4.90 15.29
CA SER A 133 6.36 4.97 15.19
C SER A 133 6.79 5.49 13.83
N ILE A 134 7.90 6.21 13.83
CA ILE A 134 8.56 6.67 12.60
C ILE A 134 10.02 6.22 12.67
N ILE A 135 10.43 5.37 11.73
CA ILE A 135 11.83 4.98 11.57
C ILE A 135 12.47 5.96 10.57
N PRO A 136 13.47 6.76 10.99
CA PRO A 136 14.11 7.72 10.10
C PRO A 136 14.71 7.05 8.85
N LYS A 137 14.81 7.82 7.77
CA LYS A 137 15.47 7.35 6.54
C LYS A 137 16.93 7.00 6.79
N PRO A 138 17.45 5.92 6.20
CA PRO A 138 18.85 5.53 6.38
C PRO A 138 19.83 6.47 5.64
N GLN A 139 19.34 7.23 4.67
CA GLN A 139 20.08 8.29 3.96
C GLN A 139 19.15 9.41 3.46
N LYS A 140 19.71 10.56 3.10
CA LYS A 140 18.96 11.71 2.54
C LYS A 140 18.58 11.42 1.07
N ALA A 141 17.61 10.51 0.87
CA ALA A 141 17.10 10.16 -0.45
C ALA A 141 15.61 9.83 -0.38
N TRP A 142 14.98 9.62 -1.52
CA TRP A 142 13.61 9.15 -1.59
C TRP A 142 13.50 7.73 -1.05
N LEU A 143 12.55 7.52 -0.14
CA LEU A 143 12.22 6.21 0.41
C LEU A 143 11.02 5.68 -0.40
N SER A 144 11.29 4.79 -1.36
CA SER A 144 10.29 4.44 -2.37
C SER A 144 9.47 3.20 -2.03
N ASN A 145 10.08 2.18 -1.41
CA ASN A 145 9.30 0.97 -1.15
C ASN A 145 9.77 0.22 0.10
N VAL A 146 8.89 -0.63 0.63
CA VAL A 146 9.14 -1.50 1.78
C VAL A 146 8.47 -2.85 1.57
N CYS A 147 9.15 -3.93 1.95
CA CYS A 147 8.54 -5.25 2.02
C CYS A 147 9.09 -6.05 3.20
N PHE A 148 8.31 -7.02 3.65
CA PHE A 148 8.80 -8.05 4.55
C PHE A 148 9.42 -9.20 3.74
N GLY A 149 10.50 -9.76 4.25
CA GLY A 149 11.22 -10.87 3.64
C GLY A 149 11.95 -11.72 4.66
N GLY A 150 12.86 -12.57 4.17
CA GLY A 150 13.49 -13.62 4.96
C GLY A 150 12.59 -14.84 5.14
N SER A 151 13.16 -15.96 5.61
CA SER A 151 12.44 -17.24 5.75
C SER A 151 11.23 -17.18 6.68
N ASN A 152 11.22 -16.23 7.63
CA ASN A 152 10.16 -16.04 8.61
C ASN A 152 9.32 -14.79 8.36
N LEU A 153 9.57 -14.04 7.27
CA LEU A 153 8.96 -12.73 6.99
C LEU A 153 9.14 -11.71 8.14
N ASP A 154 10.29 -11.75 8.82
CA ASP A 154 10.61 -10.92 9.97
C ASP A 154 11.79 -9.95 9.70
N GLU A 155 12.13 -9.79 8.44
CA GLU A 155 13.12 -8.81 7.97
C GLU A 155 12.42 -7.77 7.10
N LEU A 156 12.60 -6.49 7.40
CA LEU A 156 12.18 -5.39 6.53
C LEU A 156 13.28 -5.08 5.52
N PHE A 157 12.91 -5.02 4.26
CA PHE A 157 13.73 -4.51 3.18
C PHE A 157 13.14 -3.19 2.70
N ILE A 158 13.99 -2.18 2.55
CA ILE A 158 13.57 -0.80 2.21
C ILE A 158 14.45 -0.31 1.08
N THR A 159 13.84 0.22 0.03
CA THR A 159 14.55 0.92 -1.04
C THR A 159 14.64 2.41 -0.72
N CYS A 160 15.85 2.96 -0.68
CA CYS A 160 16.08 4.37 -0.41
C CYS A 160 17.16 4.90 -1.36
N GLY A 161 16.76 5.74 -2.31
CA GLY A 161 17.64 6.22 -3.37
C GLY A 161 18.24 5.06 -4.19
N ASP A 162 19.54 4.95 -4.17
CA ASP A 162 20.34 3.97 -4.91
C ASP A 162 20.65 2.67 -4.14
N LYS A 163 20.06 2.49 -2.95
CA LYS A 163 20.38 1.39 -2.04
C LYS A 163 19.16 0.66 -1.53
N VAL A 164 19.37 -0.62 -1.22
CA VAL A 164 18.45 -1.44 -0.44
C VAL A 164 19.02 -1.62 0.97
N TYR A 165 18.20 -1.34 1.97
CA TYR A 165 18.54 -1.54 3.37
C TYR A 165 17.72 -2.67 3.95
N LYS A 166 18.31 -3.38 4.89
CA LYS A 166 17.67 -4.50 5.59
C LYS A 166 17.73 -4.32 7.10
N ARG A 167 16.63 -4.68 7.78
CA ARG A 167 16.55 -4.68 9.24
C ARG A 167 15.72 -5.84 9.75
N LYS A 168 16.26 -6.59 10.71
CA LYS A 168 15.51 -7.58 11.47
C LYS A 168 14.49 -6.91 12.38
N THR A 169 13.29 -7.49 12.48
CA THR A 169 12.20 -6.96 13.30
C THR A 169 11.62 -8.04 14.22
N LYS A 170 10.79 -7.60 15.18
CA LYS A 170 9.92 -8.49 15.95
C LYS A 170 8.55 -8.68 15.30
N ALA A 171 8.25 -7.89 14.27
CA ALA A 171 7.04 -8.01 13.47
C ALA A 171 7.21 -9.12 12.43
N LYS A 172 6.12 -9.71 12.02
CA LYS A 172 6.06 -10.72 10.97
C LYS A 172 5.13 -10.24 9.87
N GLY A 173 5.65 -10.15 8.65
CA GLY A 173 4.90 -9.69 7.49
C GLY A 173 3.85 -10.70 7.00
N VAL A 174 3.00 -10.21 6.09
CA VAL A 174 1.98 -11.00 5.39
C VAL A 174 2.23 -10.87 3.90
N LEU A 175 2.06 -11.96 3.17
CA LEU A 175 2.09 -11.97 1.70
C LEU A 175 0.64 -11.97 1.20
N ALA A 176 0.28 -10.93 0.45
CA ALA A 176 -1.11 -10.68 0.03
C ALA A 176 -1.73 -11.81 -0.81
N PHE A 177 -0.92 -12.59 -1.52
CA PHE A 177 -1.37 -13.73 -2.33
C PHE A 177 -1.56 -15.03 -1.53
N GLN A 178 -1.24 -15.03 -0.24
CA GLN A 178 -1.49 -16.16 0.66
C GLN A 178 -2.92 -16.08 1.25
N PRO A 179 -3.44 -17.19 1.79
CA PRO A 179 -4.75 -17.18 2.45
C PRO A 179 -4.87 -16.07 3.50
N PRO A 180 -6.04 -15.42 3.61
CA PRO A 180 -6.24 -14.31 4.52
C PRO A 180 -6.01 -14.70 5.98
N ILE A 181 -5.42 -13.78 6.73
CA ILE A 181 -5.15 -13.92 8.16
C ILE A 181 -5.94 -12.85 8.91
N LYS A 182 -6.81 -13.27 9.83
CA LYS A 182 -7.50 -12.31 10.70
C LYS A 182 -6.53 -11.76 11.75
N PRO A 183 -6.19 -10.46 11.72
CA PRO A 183 -5.34 -9.88 12.75
C PRO A 183 -6.05 -9.88 14.12
N PRO A 184 -5.30 -9.83 15.23
CA PRO A 184 -5.90 -9.64 16.55
C PRO A 184 -6.66 -8.31 16.62
N ALA A 185 -7.61 -8.22 17.54
CA ALA A 185 -8.32 -6.95 17.76
C ALA A 185 -7.34 -5.81 18.08
N PRO A 186 -7.61 -4.59 17.59
CA PRO A 186 -6.76 -3.44 17.88
C PRO A 186 -6.69 -3.18 19.39
N ARG A 187 -5.51 -2.86 19.88
CA ARG A 187 -5.33 -2.42 21.26
C ARG A 187 -5.68 -0.93 21.32
N LEU A 188 -6.69 -0.60 22.07
CA LEU A 188 -7.12 0.78 22.34
C LEU A 188 -6.23 1.42 23.43
#